data_dc6898596c737bd31124870ac0fa9876
#
_entry.id   dc6898596c737bd31124870ac0fa9876
#
_cell.length_a   1.000
_cell.length_b   1.000
_cell.length_c   1.000
_cell.angle_alpha   90.00
_cell.angle_beta   90.00
_cell.angle_gamma   90.00
#
_symmetry.space_group_name_H-M   'P 1'
#
loop_
_entity.id
_entity.type
_entity.pdbx_description
1 polymer ?
#
loop_
_entity_poly.entity_id
_entity_poly.type
_entity_poly.pdbx_seq_one_letter_code
_entity_poly.pdbx_strand_id
1 'polypeptide(L)'
;MTAVVLSAVMCLMALPMSAFAFTAEEGKSVEAYYGSHYLGSDGKNYHSADYDFIAYDSNGNTSLHSHSGGAARAKLMIRDGSGKRQLMCIESGVDYNAGGSYESTSGKNSSYFQNLPVSVQYGIMLTSLYGCQPGRTAPISGTNEDDFSIATQTILWEYQQQLRTSPTTLQANSYGVRGDTYFSMIQGRPAEQCYNWILSQMKIHLTVS
;
A
#
# COMPACT_ATOMS: atom_id res chain seq x y z
N MET A 1 0.86 28.56 -12.47
CA MET A 1 0.82 27.40 -11.56
C MET A 1 0.94 26.04 -12.27
N THR A 2 0.95 25.97 -13.59
CA THR A 2 1.05 24.75 -14.41
C THR A 2 2.47 24.20 -14.59
N ALA A 3 3.50 25.03 -14.43
CA ALA A 3 4.90 24.62 -14.65
C ALA A 3 5.49 23.77 -13.50
N VAL A 4 5.04 23.98 -12.26
CA VAL A 4 5.57 23.26 -11.09
C VAL A 4 5.08 21.81 -11.05
N VAL A 5 3.83 21.56 -11.46
CA VAL A 5 3.27 20.19 -11.53
C VAL A 5 3.95 19.36 -12.63
N LEU A 6 4.27 19.99 -13.76
CA LEU A 6 4.95 19.32 -14.87
C LEU A 6 6.41 18.95 -14.51
N SER A 7 7.09 19.79 -13.73
CA SER A 7 8.46 19.53 -13.26
C SER A 7 8.52 18.38 -12.25
N ALA A 8 7.58 18.29 -11.32
CA ALA A 8 7.51 17.17 -10.35
C ALA A 8 7.22 15.83 -11.02
N VAL A 9 6.35 15.80 -12.03
CA VAL A 9 6.06 14.61 -12.82
C VAL A 9 7.27 14.18 -13.66
N MET A 10 8.02 15.13 -14.22
CA MET A 10 9.24 14.82 -14.99
C MET A 10 10.38 14.32 -14.10
N CYS A 11 10.54 14.81 -12.86
CA CYS A 11 11.53 14.27 -11.93
C CYS A 11 11.19 12.83 -11.47
N LEU A 12 9.90 12.49 -11.32
CA LEU A 12 9.51 11.09 -11.03
C LEU A 12 9.78 10.15 -12.21
N MET A 13 9.69 10.66 -13.45
CA MET A 13 10.01 9.87 -14.66
C MET A 13 11.52 9.68 -14.86
N ALA A 14 12.36 10.51 -14.26
CA ALA A 14 13.82 10.44 -14.34
C ALA A 14 14.46 9.59 -13.24
N LEU A 15 13.67 9.14 -12.23
CA LEU A 15 14.17 8.15 -11.29
C LEU A 15 14.38 6.83 -12.05
N PRO A 16 15.55 6.18 -11.90
CA PRO A 16 15.79 4.93 -12.60
C PRO A 16 14.71 3.92 -12.22
N MET A 17 14.01 3.38 -13.22
CA MET A 17 12.95 2.38 -13.06
C MET A 17 13.41 1.14 -12.24
N SER A 18 14.69 0.99 -11.99
CA SER A 18 15.28 0.00 -11.09
C SER A 18 14.88 0.16 -9.60
N ALA A 19 14.35 1.33 -9.19
CA ALA A 19 13.80 1.49 -7.85
C ALA A 19 12.43 0.79 -7.67
N PHE A 20 11.76 0.46 -8.77
CA PHE A 20 10.53 -0.33 -8.80
C PHE A 20 10.86 -1.76 -9.24
N ALA A 21 11.70 -2.46 -8.49
CA ALA A 21 12.08 -3.83 -8.78
C ALA A 21 10.96 -4.83 -8.49
N PHE A 22 9.75 -4.56 -8.99
CA PHE A 22 8.74 -5.55 -9.23
C PHE A 22 8.80 -5.93 -10.71
N THR A 23 9.65 -6.88 -11.05
CA THR A 23 9.77 -7.42 -12.40
C THR A 23 8.93 -8.71 -12.55
N ALA A 24 7.62 -8.63 -12.27
CA ALA A 24 6.76 -9.53 -13.01
C ALA A 24 6.73 -8.96 -14.43
N GLU A 25 7.18 -9.72 -15.42
CA GLU A 25 7.06 -9.31 -16.80
C GLU A 25 5.59 -9.07 -17.12
N GLU A 26 5.28 -7.94 -17.77
CA GLU A 26 3.92 -7.61 -18.17
C GLU A 26 3.34 -8.72 -19.05
N GLY A 27 2.08 -9.08 -18.80
CA GLY A 27 1.39 -10.17 -19.49
C GLY A 27 1.74 -11.58 -18.98
N LYS A 28 2.55 -11.72 -17.93
CA LYS A 28 2.81 -13.03 -17.31
C LYS A 28 1.73 -13.39 -16.31
N SER A 29 1.30 -14.63 -16.37
CA SER A 29 0.42 -15.22 -15.38
C SER A 29 1.20 -15.54 -14.10
N VAL A 30 0.63 -15.16 -12.95
CA VAL A 30 1.14 -15.45 -11.61
C VAL A 30 0.06 -16.13 -10.80
N GLU A 31 0.43 -17.07 -9.96
CA GLU A 31 -0.49 -17.73 -9.03
C GLU A 31 -0.50 -17.00 -7.68
N ALA A 32 -1.69 -16.69 -7.20
CA ALA A 32 -1.93 -16.02 -5.93
C ALA A 32 -2.11 -17.01 -4.78
N TYR A 33 -1.55 -16.74 -3.60
CA TYR A 33 -1.77 -17.54 -2.40
C TYR A 33 -1.55 -16.72 -1.13
N TYR A 34 -2.13 -17.17 0.00
CA TYR A 34 -1.83 -16.59 1.29
C TYR A 34 -0.54 -17.16 1.86
N GLY A 35 0.36 -16.29 2.29
CA GLY A 35 1.56 -16.63 3.03
C GLY A 35 1.29 -16.79 4.53
N SER A 36 2.37 -16.73 5.33
CA SER A 36 2.27 -16.67 6.79
C SER A 36 1.55 -15.39 7.24
N HIS A 37 1.04 -15.38 8.47
CA HIS A 37 0.56 -14.14 9.07
C HIS A 37 1.73 -13.16 9.31
N TYR A 38 1.42 -11.87 9.32
CA TYR A 38 2.37 -10.84 9.74
C TYR A 38 2.67 -11.01 11.23
N LEU A 39 3.93 -11.26 11.56
CA LEU A 39 4.43 -11.43 12.92
C LEU A 39 5.33 -10.25 13.28
N GLY A 40 4.87 -9.40 14.19
CA GLY A 40 5.66 -8.26 14.64
C GLY A 40 6.91 -8.69 15.40
N SER A 41 7.89 -7.78 15.49
CA SER A 41 9.10 -7.97 16.30
C SER A 41 8.81 -8.11 17.80
N ASP A 42 7.61 -7.74 18.24
CA ASP A 42 7.06 -7.98 19.57
C ASP A 42 6.53 -9.42 19.79
N GLY A 43 6.66 -10.29 18.81
CA GLY A 43 6.22 -11.69 18.87
C GLY A 43 4.70 -11.89 18.73
N LYS A 44 3.93 -10.86 18.34
CA LYS A 44 2.47 -10.94 18.20
C LYS A 44 2.06 -10.79 16.74
N ASN A 45 1.02 -11.53 16.33
CA ASN A 45 0.42 -11.31 15.02
C ASN A 45 -0.27 -9.95 14.93
N TYR A 46 -0.27 -9.37 13.73
CA TYR A 46 -1.13 -8.23 13.39
C TYR A 46 -2.52 -8.74 13.02
N HIS A 47 -3.54 -8.07 13.54
CA HIS A 47 -4.95 -8.42 13.33
C HIS A 47 -5.67 -7.28 12.61
N SER A 48 -6.73 -7.64 11.86
CA SER A 48 -7.68 -6.66 11.37
C SER A 48 -8.56 -6.16 12.52
N ALA A 49 -8.88 -4.87 12.50
CA ALA A 49 -10.01 -4.32 13.28
C ALA A 49 -11.30 -4.42 12.44
N ASP A 50 -12.45 -4.12 13.06
CA ASP A 50 -13.66 -3.79 12.31
C ASP A 50 -13.44 -2.44 11.63
N TYR A 51 -13.78 -2.33 10.34
CA TYR A 51 -13.68 -1.06 9.63
C TYR A 51 -14.62 -1.00 8.44
N ASP A 52 -15.07 0.22 8.15
CA ASP A 52 -15.73 0.53 6.89
C ASP A 52 -14.69 0.97 5.85
N PHE A 53 -15.00 0.70 4.58
CA PHE A 53 -14.11 1.01 3.47
C PHE A 53 -14.89 1.35 2.21
N ILE A 54 -14.26 2.11 1.31
CA ILE A 54 -14.78 2.39 -0.03
C ILE A 54 -14.28 1.30 -0.98
N ALA A 55 -15.20 0.58 -1.63
CA ALA A 55 -14.89 -0.26 -2.77
C ALA A 55 -15.08 0.54 -4.07
N TYR A 56 -14.22 0.28 -5.06
CA TYR A 56 -14.28 0.87 -6.39
C TYR A 56 -14.70 -0.19 -7.40
N ASP A 57 -15.65 0.12 -8.28
CA ASP A 57 -15.94 -0.75 -9.42
C ASP A 57 -14.99 -0.47 -10.59
N SER A 58 -15.11 -1.26 -11.68
CA SER A 58 -14.30 -1.12 -12.89
C SER A 58 -14.47 0.23 -13.61
N ASN A 59 -15.52 0.99 -13.31
CA ASN A 59 -15.80 2.31 -13.87
C ASN A 59 -15.37 3.44 -12.94
N GLY A 60 -14.81 3.10 -11.75
CA GLY A 60 -14.40 4.07 -10.75
C GLY A 60 -15.54 4.59 -9.85
N ASN A 61 -16.75 4.02 -9.95
CA ASN A 61 -17.79 4.33 -8.99
C ASN A 61 -17.48 3.73 -7.63
N THR A 62 -17.94 4.38 -6.58
CA THR A 62 -17.62 4.03 -5.20
C THR A 62 -18.85 3.62 -4.41
N SER A 63 -18.68 2.66 -3.51
CA SER A 63 -19.72 2.19 -2.56
C SER A 63 -19.09 1.91 -1.19
N LEU A 64 -19.87 2.15 -0.12
CA LEU A 64 -19.43 1.88 1.26
C LEU A 64 -19.70 0.43 1.61
N HIS A 65 -18.70 -0.23 2.17
CA HIS A 65 -18.74 -1.61 2.66
C HIS A 65 -18.18 -1.67 4.08
N SER A 66 -18.45 -2.77 4.77
CA SER A 66 -17.91 -3.04 6.12
C SER A 66 -17.14 -4.35 6.13
N HIS A 67 -16.04 -4.37 6.87
CA HIS A 67 -15.23 -5.55 7.14
C HIS A 67 -15.31 -5.89 8.63
N SER A 68 -15.57 -7.16 8.95
CA SER A 68 -15.51 -7.66 10.32
C SER A 68 -14.08 -8.08 10.66
N GLY A 69 -13.55 -7.53 11.75
CA GLY A 69 -12.17 -7.72 12.18
C GLY A 69 -11.90 -9.02 12.94
N GLY A 70 -10.78 -9.02 13.67
CA GLY A 70 -10.36 -10.10 14.57
C GLY A 70 -9.47 -11.17 13.94
N ALA A 71 -9.45 -11.30 12.62
CA ALA A 71 -8.58 -12.26 11.95
C ALA A 71 -7.12 -11.79 11.93
N ALA A 72 -6.18 -12.71 12.09
CA ALA A 72 -4.76 -12.44 11.86
C ALA A 72 -4.53 -12.11 10.38
N ARG A 73 -3.79 -11.03 10.12
CA ARG A 73 -3.49 -10.57 8.76
C ARG A 73 -2.49 -11.52 8.10
N ALA A 74 -2.89 -12.15 7.00
CA ALA A 74 -2.01 -12.96 6.17
C ALA A 74 -1.30 -12.09 5.12
N LYS A 75 -0.07 -12.48 4.77
CA LYS A 75 0.67 -11.89 3.64
C LYS A 75 0.02 -12.32 2.34
N LEU A 76 -0.15 -11.38 1.43
CA LEU A 76 -0.55 -11.70 0.07
C LEU A 76 0.71 -12.05 -0.73
N MET A 77 0.69 -13.20 -1.37
CA MET A 77 1.86 -13.75 -2.06
C MET A 77 1.50 -14.13 -3.49
N ILE A 78 2.45 -13.94 -4.38
CA ILE A 78 2.42 -14.55 -5.71
C ILE A 78 3.62 -15.46 -5.90
N ARG A 79 3.44 -16.43 -6.79
CA ARG A 79 4.54 -17.21 -7.34
C ARG A 79 4.44 -17.29 -8.86
N ASP A 80 5.57 -17.30 -9.49
CA ASP A 80 5.79 -17.60 -10.90
C ASP A 80 6.94 -18.60 -11.04
N GLY A 81 7.34 -18.93 -12.25
CA GLY A 81 8.48 -19.83 -12.50
C GLY A 81 9.82 -19.29 -11.99
N SER A 82 9.92 -18.02 -11.60
CA SER A 82 11.15 -17.39 -11.11
C SER A 82 11.23 -17.30 -9.58
N GLY A 83 10.12 -17.54 -8.85
CA GLY A 83 10.13 -17.52 -7.39
C GLY A 83 8.82 -17.07 -6.74
N LYS A 84 8.94 -16.65 -5.48
CA LYS A 84 7.84 -16.20 -4.63
C LYS A 84 8.06 -14.73 -4.27
N ARG A 85 6.97 -13.95 -4.25
CA ARG A 85 7.02 -12.52 -3.87
C ARG A 85 5.82 -12.14 -3.03
N GLN A 86 6.05 -11.23 -2.08
CA GLN A 86 4.98 -10.61 -1.33
C GLN A 86 4.38 -9.46 -2.14
N LEU A 87 3.07 -9.31 -2.04
CA LEU A 87 2.32 -8.20 -2.63
C LEU A 87 1.83 -7.24 -1.56
N MET A 88 1.61 -6.01 -1.97
CA MET A 88 0.81 -5.03 -1.24
C MET A 88 -0.55 -4.88 -1.94
N CYS A 89 -1.62 -4.96 -1.15
CA CYS A 89 -2.97 -4.75 -1.66
C CYS A 89 -3.24 -3.24 -1.79
N ILE A 90 -3.68 -2.81 -2.96
CA ILE A 90 -4.13 -1.42 -3.18
C ILE A 90 -5.66 -1.30 -3.23
N GLU A 91 -6.39 -2.41 -3.06
CA GLU A 91 -7.85 -2.45 -2.98
C GLU A 91 -8.27 -2.96 -1.60
N SER A 92 -8.56 -2.04 -0.68
CA SER A 92 -9.07 -2.43 0.63
C SER A 92 -10.44 -3.10 0.50
N GLY A 93 -10.60 -4.24 1.18
CA GLY A 93 -11.86 -4.97 1.23
C GLY A 93 -12.21 -5.83 0.02
N VAL A 94 -11.38 -5.83 -1.02
CA VAL A 94 -11.51 -6.81 -2.11
C VAL A 94 -10.85 -8.12 -1.70
N ASP A 95 -11.61 -9.21 -1.81
CA ASP A 95 -11.12 -10.54 -1.47
C ASP A 95 -10.00 -10.95 -2.42
N TYR A 96 -8.88 -11.33 -1.84
CA TYR A 96 -7.77 -11.93 -2.57
C TYR A 96 -8.10 -13.38 -2.88
N ASN A 97 -8.32 -13.69 -4.16
CA ASN A 97 -8.63 -15.04 -4.61
C ASN A 97 -7.38 -15.93 -4.57
N ALA A 98 -7.08 -16.50 -3.40
CA ALA A 98 -5.99 -17.45 -3.25
C ALA A 98 -6.25 -18.72 -4.07
N GLY A 99 -5.24 -19.16 -4.83
CA GLY A 99 -5.36 -20.22 -5.82
C GLY A 99 -5.81 -19.74 -7.21
N GLY A 100 -6.16 -18.46 -7.34
CA GLY A 100 -6.45 -17.83 -8.61
C GLY A 100 -5.19 -17.49 -9.40
N SER A 101 -5.37 -17.34 -10.72
CA SER A 101 -4.33 -16.83 -11.63
C SER A 101 -4.60 -15.36 -11.91
N TYR A 102 -3.55 -14.55 -11.84
CA TYR A 102 -3.58 -13.12 -12.13
C TYR A 102 -2.60 -12.81 -13.24
N GLU A 103 -2.92 -11.81 -14.03
CA GLU A 103 -2.01 -11.29 -15.05
C GLU A 103 -1.27 -10.07 -14.49
N SER A 104 0.04 -10.05 -14.68
CA SER A 104 0.85 -8.89 -14.32
C SER A 104 0.63 -7.77 -15.34
N THR A 105 0.31 -6.58 -14.86
CA THR A 105 0.20 -5.37 -15.70
C THR A 105 0.93 -4.20 -15.07
N SER A 106 1.39 -3.27 -15.90
CA SER A 106 1.96 -2.02 -15.41
C SER A 106 0.87 -1.09 -14.86
N GLY A 107 1.21 -0.20 -13.93
CA GLY A 107 0.27 0.81 -13.45
C GLY A 107 -0.31 1.69 -14.56
N LYS A 108 0.40 1.84 -15.70
CA LYS A 108 -0.07 2.55 -16.89
C LYS A 108 -1.24 1.84 -17.58
N ASN A 109 -1.30 0.53 -17.47
CA ASN A 109 -2.29 -0.33 -18.12
C ASN A 109 -3.36 -0.84 -17.13
N SER A 110 -3.22 -0.56 -15.84
CA SER A 110 -4.23 -0.86 -14.83
C SER A 110 -5.36 0.17 -14.87
N SER A 111 -6.52 -0.23 -15.36
CA SER A 111 -7.72 0.63 -15.34
C SER A 111 -8.10 1.06 -13.93
N TYR A 112 -8.00 0.15 -12.96
CA TYR A 112 -8.22 0.47 -11.56
C TYR A 112 -7.33 1.62 -11.09
N PHE A 113 -6.00 1.50 -11.25
CA PHE A 113 -5.07 2.53 -10.81
C PHE A 113 -5.27 3.87 -11.53
N GLN A 114 -5.55 3.83 -12.84
CA GLN A 114 -5.78 5.03 -13.65
C GLN A 114 -7.06 5.78 -13.27
N ASN A 115 -8.07 5.07 -12.77
CA ASN A 115 -9.35 5.66 -12.34
C ASN A 115 -9.29 6.25 -10.91
N LEU A 116 -8.24 5.98 -10.14
CA LEU A 116 -8.06 6.62 -8.83
C LEU A 116 -7.80 8.13 -9.00
N PRO A 117 -8.20 8.97 -8.03
CA PRO A 117 -7.83 10.38 -8.01
C PRO A 117 -6.30 10.55 -8.08
N VAL A 118 -5.82 11.56 -8.82
CA VAL A 118 -4.38 11.80 -9.03
C VAL A 118 -3.60 11.91 -7.70
N SER A 119 -4.19 12.54 -6.68
CA SER A 119 -3.59 12.63 -5.34
C SER A 119 -3.42 11.26 -4.68
N VAL A 120 -4.36 10.35 -4.90
CA VAL A 120 -4.30 8.97 -4.41
C VAL A 120 -3.23 8.18 -5.15
N GLN A 121 -3.20 8.28 -6.50
CA GLN A 121 -2.15 7.65 -7.30
C GLN A 121 -0.76 8.10 -6.83
N TYR A 122 -0.57 9.39 -6.61
CA TYR A 122 0.69 9.97 -6.15
C TYR A 122 1.07 9.47 -4.74
N GLY A 123 0.11 9.42 -3.82
CA GLY A 123 0.32 8.87 -2.48
C GLY A 123 0.72 7.40 -2.50
N ILE A 124 0.08 6.57 -3.34
CA ILE A 124 0.43 5.17 -3.54
C ILE A 124 1.87 5.03 -4.09
N MET A 125 2.22 5.85 -5.09
CA MET A 125 3.57 5.84 -5.67
C MET A 125 4.65 6.21 -4.65
N LEU A 126 4.45 7.27 -3.86
CA LEU A 126 5.39 7.66 -2.80
C LEU A 126 5.49 6.59 -1.70
N THR A 127 4.37 5.98 -1.32
CA THR A 127 4.37 4.90 -0.34
C THR A 127 5.15 3.69 -0.87
N SER A 128 4.99 3.35 -2.15
CA SER A 128 5.75 2.28 -2.80
C SER A 128 7.25 2.60 -2.87
N LEU A 129 7.62 3.87 -3.05
CA LEU A 129 9.02 4.30 -3.11
C LEU A 129 9.72 4.17 -1.75
N TYR A 130 9.06 4.55 -0.66
CA TYR A 130 9.65 4.59 0.69
C TYR A 130 9.30 3.40 1.55
N GLY A 131 8.26 2.66 1.24
CA GLY A 131 7.78 1.51 1.97
C GLY A 131 8.60 0.24 1.78
N CYS A 132 8.07 -0.85 2.31
CA CYS A 132 8.66 -2.16 2.18
C CYS A 132 8.65 -2.63 0.73
N GLN A 133 9.80 -3.07 0.27
CA GLN A 133 10.03 -3.64 -1.05
C GLN A 133 10.85 -4.93 -0.91
N PRO A 134 10.77 -5.87 -1.86
CA PRO A 134 11.62 -7.06 -1.83
C PRO A 134 13.11 -6.72 -1.66
N GLY A 135 13.75 -7.32 -0.66
CA GLY A 135 15.16 -7.08 -0.33
C GLY A 135 15.47 -5.81 0.44
N ARG A 136 14.46 -5.00 0.77
CA ARG A 136 14.65 -3.84 1.65
C ARG A 136 14.44 -4.25 3.11
N THR A 137 15.46 -4.05 3.94
CA THR A 137 15.37 -4.27 5.39
C THR A 137 14.53 -3.19 6.07
N ALA A 138 13.92 -3.55 7.20
CA ALA A 138 13.21 -2.60 8.03
C ALA A 138 14.15 -1.45 8.46
N PRO A 139 13.71 -0.18 8.34
CA PRO A 139 14.60 0.97 8.51
C PRO A 139 14.89 1.32 9.98
N ILE A 140 14.14 0.75 10.92
CA ILE A 140 14.18 1.08 12.34
C ILE A 140 14.75 -0.12 13.12
N SER A 141 15.76 0.13 13.96
CA SER A 141 16.33 -0.90 14.83
C SER A 141 15.25 -1.45 15.79
N GLY A 142 15.21 -2.77 15.93
CA GLY A 142 14.21 -3.45 16.75
C GLY A 142 12.89 -3.73 16.04
N THR A 143 12.73 -3.35 14.77
CA THR A 143 11.62 -3.77 13.91
C THR A 143 12.06 -4.83 12.91
N ASN A 144 11.11 -5.58 12.36
CA ASN A 144 11.37 -6.61 11.35
C ASN A 144 10.68 -6.27 10.01
N GLU A 145 10.86 -7.13 9.01
CA GLU A 145 10.27 -6.96 7.69
C GLU A 145 8.73 -6.96 7.74
N ASP A 146 8.13 -7.71 8.63
CA ASP A 146 6.66 -7.76 8.78
C ASP A 146 6.11 -6.47 9.37
N ASP A 147 6.80 -5.86 10.34
CA ASP A 147 6.47 -4.53 10.85
C ASP A 147 6.54 -3.49 9.74
N PHE A 148 7.57 -3.54 8.91
CA PHE A 148 7.73 -2.61 7.78
C PHE A 148 6.68 -2.83 6.69
N SER A 149 6.37 -4.08 6.40
CA SER A 149 5.35 -4.45 5.41
C SER A 149 3.95 -3.99 5.82
N ILE A 150 3.53 -4.27 7.05
CA ILE A 150 2.17 -3.89 7.49
C ILE A 150 2.04 -2.37 7.66
N ALA A 151 3.11 -1.68 8.03
CA ALA A 151 3.16 -0.22 8.04
C ALA A 151 2.96 0.36 6.63
N THR A 152 3.63 -0.21 5.64
CA THR A 152 3.47 0.16 4.22
C THR A 152 2.04 -0.07 3.75
N GLN A 153 1.48 -1.24 4.06
CA GLN A 153 0.12 -1.61 3.69
C GLN A 153 -0.92 -0.66 4.32
N THR A 154 -0.71 -0.25 5.56
CA THR A 154 -1.57 0.72 6.26
C THR A 154 -1.62 2.05 5.50
N ILE A 155 -0.47 2.61 5.13
CA ILE A 155 -0.40 3.89 4.40
C ILE A 155 -1.03 3.77 3.00
N LEU A 156 -0.82 2.65 2.30
CA LEU A 156 -1.45 2.40 0.99
C LEU A 156 -2.97 2.45 1.09
N TRP A 157 -3.55 1.79 2.08
CA TRP A 157 -5.00 1.82 2.29
C TRP A 157 -5.51 3.20 2.70
N GLU A 158 -4.76 3.93 3.53
CA GLU A 158 -5.14 5.31 3.90
C GLU A 158 -5.25 6.23 2.68
N TYR A 159 -4.30 6.13 1.73
CA TYR A 159 -4.40 6.88 0.47
C TYR A 159 -5.53 6.39 -0.41
N GLN A 160 -5.61 5.08 -0.64
CA GLN A 160 -6.63 4.47 -1.50
C GLN A 160 -8.05 4.80 -1.00
N GLN A 161 -8.25 4.82 0.31
CA GLN A 161 -9.52 5.17 0.94
C GLN A 161 -9.75 6.68 1.10
N GLN A 162 -8.85 7.52 0.57
CA GLN A 162 -8.89 8.97 0.68
C GLN A 162 -8.91 9.49 2.14
N LEU A 163 -8.41 8.69 3.07
CA LEU A 163 -8.22 9.06 4.47
C LEU A 163 -6.95 9.87 4.68
N ARG A 164 -5.97 9.71 3.77
CA ARG A 164 -4.70 10.43 3.78
C ARG A 164 -4.60 11.32 2.54
N THR A 165 -4.40 12.62 2.76
CA THR A 165 -4.25 13.61 1.69
C THR A 165 -2.82 14.12 1.54
N SER A 166 -2.00 13.91 2.57
CA SER A 166 -0.57 14.22 2.59
C SER A 166 0.14 13.34 3.63
N PRO A 167 1.48 13.28 3.68
CA PRO A 167 2.20 12.55 4.72
C PRO A 167 1.84 12.95 6.16
N THR A 168 1.30 14.16 6.34
CA THR A 168 1.01 14.71 7.68
C THR A 168 -0.48 14.82 8.00
N THR A 169 -1.37 14.51 7.05
CA THR A 169 -2.81 14.80 7.20
C THR A 169 -3.64 13.55 7.03
N LEU A 170 -4.29 13.12 8.12
CA LEU A 170 -5.38 12.15 8.13
C LEU A 170 -6.71 12.89 8.33
N GLN A 171 -7.75 12.44 7.65
CA GLN A 171 -9.09 12.99 7.75
C GLN A 171 -10.14 11.90 7.51
N ALA A 172 -11.38 12.13 7.92
CA ALA A 172 -12.48 11.28 7.46
C ALA A 172 -12.72 11.51 5.97
N ASN A 173 -13.08 10.45 5.25
CA ASN A 173 -13.45 10.58 3.84
C ASN A 173 -14.93 11.04 3.68
N SER A 174 -15.36 11.25 2.44
CA SER A 174 -16.72 11.71 2.11
C SER A 174 -17.82 10.72 2.51
N TYR A 175 -17.49 9.48 2.82
CA TYR A 175 -18.42 8.44 3.32
C TYR A 175 -18.44 8.33 4.85
N GLY A 176 -17.68 9.17 5.56
CA GLY A 176 -17.62 9.17 7.02
C GLY A 176 -16.69 8.14 7.63
N VAL A 177 -15.91 7.41 6.83
CA VAL A 177 -14.85 6.50 7.34
C VAL A 177 -13.81 7.34 8.06
N ARG A 178 -13.46 6.95 9.29
CA ARG A 178 -12.53 7.71 10.14
C ARG A 178 -11.11 7.65 9.60
N GLY A 179 -10.37 8.77 9.72
CA GLY A 179 -8.99 8.87 9.24
C GLY A 179 -8.03 7.85 9.87
N ASP A 180 -8.22 7.52 11.15
CA ASP A 180 -7.36 6.61 11.92
C ASP A 180 -7.74 5.13 11.80
N THR A 181 -8.70 4.79 10.96
CA THR A 181 -9.26 3.44 10.82
C THR A 181 -8.17 2.37 10.64
N TYR A 182 -7.27 2.56 9.68
CA TYR A 182 -6.21 1.58 9.44
C TYR A 182 -5.03 1.73 10.41
N PHE A 183 -4.71 2.95 10.81
CA PHE A 183 -3.66 3.21 11.79
C PHE A 183 -3.91 2.51 13.12
N SER A 184 -5.16 2.39 13.56
CA SER A 184 -5.53 1.70 14.80
C SER A 184 -5.02 0.26 14.90
N MET A 185 -4.80 -0.42 13.75
CA MET A 185 -4.29 -1.80 13.71
C MET A 185 -2.81 -1.91 14.09
N ILE A 186 -2.05 -0.83 13.96
CA ILE A 186 -0.61 -0.80 14.22
C ILE A 186 -0.23 0.12 15.39
N GLN A 187 -1.17 0.88 15.91
CA GLN A 187 -0.95 1.85 17.00
C GLN A 187 -0.37 1.18 18.25
N GLY A 188 0.69 1.76 18.82
CA GLY A 188 1.39 1.23 19.98
C GLY A 188 2.25 -0.01 19.71
N ARG A 189 2.40 -0.42 18.45
CA ARG A 189 3.15 -1.62 18.04
C ARG A 189 4.41 -1.25 17.25
N PRO A 190 5.38 -2.17 17.08
CA PRO A 190 6.62 -1.88 16.33
C PRO A 190 6.41 -1.30 14.93
N ALA A 191 5.38 -1.73 14.21
CA ALA A 191 5.04 -1.22 12.88
C ALA A 191 4.73 0.29 12.87
N GLU A 192 4.27 0.88 13.97
CA GLU A 192 4.05 2.33 14.05
C GLU A 192 5.35 3.12 13.85
N GLN A 193 6.49 2.60 14.29
CA GLN A 193 7.79 3.24 14.09
C GLN A 193 8.17 3.25 12.59
N CYS A 194 7.95 2.14 11.89
CA CYS A 194 8.15 2.06 10.45
C CYS A 194 7.19 2.98 9.69
N TYR A 195 5.93 3.02 10.08
CA TYR A 195 4.91 3.92 9.53
C TYR A 195 5.33 5.39 9.63
N ASN A 196 5.72 5.84 10.82
CA ASN A 196 6.19 7.21 11.03
C ASN A 196 7.45 7.52 10.22
N TRP A 197 8.35 6.56 10.09
CA TRP A 197 9.56 6.71 9.27
C TRP A 197 9.19 6.88 7.78
N ILE A 198 8.31 6.03 7.22
CA ILE A 198 7.87 6.16 5.82
C ILE A 198 7.30 7.55 5.57
N LEU A 199 6.38 8.01 6.43
CA LEU A 199 5.75 9.32 6.29
C LEU A 199 6.75 10.46 6.39
N SER A 200 7.79 10.34 7.24
CA SER A 200 8.85 11.33 7.33
C SER A 200 9.66 11.42 6.04
N GLN A 201 9.99 10.28 5.40
CA GLN A 201 10.69 10.26 4.12
C GLN A 201 9.84 10.87 2.99
N MET A 202 8.54 10.54 2.95
CA MET A 202 7.61 11.15 2.00
C MET A 202 7.50 12.66 2.19
N LYS A 203 7.46 13.15 3.43
CA LYS A 203 7.46 14.57 3.74
C LYS A 203 8.72 15.26 3.24
N ILE A 204 9.91 14.68 3.49
CA ILE A 204 11.19 15.21 3.00
C ILE A 204 11.17 15.28 1.48
N HIS A 205 10.73 14.24 0.79
CA HIS A 205 10.60 14.22 -0.67
C HIS A 205 9.80 15.41 -1.20
N LEU A 206 8.66 15.71 -0.57
CA LEU A 206 7.79 16.81 -0.98
C LEU A 206 8.34 18.21 -0.67
N THR A 207 9.33 18.32 0.21
CA THR A 207 9.93 19.63 0.56
C THR A 207 11.15 19.99 -0.28
N VAL A 208 11.77 19.01 -0.96
CA VAL A 208 12.98 19.21 -1.80
C VAL A 208 12.67 19.07 -3.31
N SER A 209 11.43 18.79 -3.67
CA SER A 209 10.93 18.72 -5.06
C SER A 209 10.28 20.04 -5.46
#